data_76af936b91dd4612d8dd249c01910d3e
#
_entry.id   76af936b91dd4612d8dd249c01910d3e
#
_cell.length_a   1.000
_cell.length_b   1.000
_cell.length_c   1.000
_cell.angle_alpha   90.00
_cell.angle_beta   90.00
_cell.angle_gamma   90.00
#
_symmetry.space_group_name_H-M   'P 1'
#
loop_
_entity.id
_entity.type
_entity.pdbx_description
1 polymer ?
#
loop_
_entity_poly.entity_id
_entity_poly.type
_entity_poly.pdbx_seq_one_letter_code
_entity_poly.pdbx_strand_id
1 'polypeptide(L)'
;MNQFILDDELWWDSEFSCGFCGIHSCEHAGPGPAPDDVREALLAAHGPVRLRLAGPVSRLVPAAKVLREVAATSLSRALGLAGELSQDGLVGTLSEMEFLRVRLRLRGVHTDIDR
;
A
#
# COMPACT_ATOMS: atom_id res chain seq x y z
N MET A 1 -4.70 -12.32 -9.54
CA MET A 1 -4.13 -11.02 -9.20
C MET A 1 -3.59 -11.05 -7.79
N ASN A 2 -2.37 -10.63 -7.63
CA ASN A 2 -1.72 -10.63 -6.32
C ASN A 2 -0.95 -9.34 -6.10
N GLN A 3 -0.74 -9.03 -4.83
CA GLN A 3 0.13 -7.96 -4.40
C GLN A 3 0.96 -8.49 -3.25
N PHE A 4 2.26 -8.20 -3.25
CA PHE A 4 3.18 -8.78 -2.28
C PHE A 4 4.39 -7.88 -2.08
N ILE A 5 5.18 -8.18 -1.05
CA ILE A 5 6.42 -7.46 -0.74
C ILE A 5 7.59 -8.37 -1.08
N LEU A 6 8.51 -7.87 -1.91
CA LEU A 6 9.71 -8.59 -2.32
C LEU A 6 10.89 -7.63 -2.27
N ASP A 7 11.96 -8.02 -1.56
CA ASP A 7 13.18 -7.21 -1.41
C ASP A 7 12.90 -5.76 -0.98
N ASP A 8 12.05 -5.60 0.03
CA ASP A 8 11.61 -4.31 0.58
C ASP A 8 10.87 -3.41 -0.41
N GLU A 9 10.35 -3.98 -1.49
CA GLU A 9 9.53 -3.27 -2.47
C GLU A 9 8.15 -3.90 -2.59
N LEU A 10 7.15 -3.07 -2.86
CA LEU A 10 5.81 -3.52 -3.14
C LEU A 10 5.73 -3.95 -4.60
N TRP A 11 5.25 -5.18 -4.83
CA TRP A 11 5.07 -5.75 -6.16
C TRP A 11 3.62 -6.16 -6.38
N TRP A 12 3.25 -6.24 -7.63
CA TRP A 12 1.93 -6.73 -8.04
C TRP A 12 2.08 -7.66 -9.23
N ASP A 13 1.14 -8.58 -9.35
CA ASP A 13 0.99 -9.39 -10.56
C ASP A 13 -0.47 -9.53 -10.92
N SER A 14 -0.74 -9.77 -12.19
CA SER A 14 -2.07 -10.10 -12.67
C SER A 14 -1.96 -11.20 -13.71
N GLU A 15 -2.79 -12.22 -13.56
CA GLU A 15 -2.94 -13.30 -14.55
C GLU A 15 -4.35 -13.23 -15.12
N PHE A 16 -4.46 -13.32 -16.42
CA PHE A 16 -5.74 -13.47 -17.09
C PHE A 16 -5.58 -14.36 -18.32
N SER A 17 -6.58 -15.15 -18.59
CA SER A 17 -6.60 -16.00 -19.76
C SER A 17 -6.84 -15.15 -21.00
N CYS A 18 -5.96 -15.30 -21.99
CA CYS A 18 -6.10 -14.63 -23.27
C CYS A 18 -6.87 -15.54 -24.21
N GLY A 19 -8.12 -15.19 -24.50
CA GLY A 19 -8.97 -15.96 -25.41
C GLY A 19 -8.54 -15.92 -26.86
N PHE A 20 -7.63 -15.00 -27.22
CA PHE A 20 -7.18 -14.84 -28.61
C PHE A 20 -5.99 -15.69 -28.99
N CYS A 21 -5.09 -15.94 -28.08
CA CYS A 21 -3.84 -16.65 -28.41
C CYS A 21 -3.80 -18.08 -27.90
N GLY A 22 -4.83 -18.54 -27.19
CA GLY A 22 -4.86 -19.88 -26.63
C GLY A 22 -3.79 -20.12 -25.55
N ILE A 23 -3.07 -19.08 -25.15
CA ILE A 23 -2.08 -19.11 -24.09
C ILE A 23 -2.79 -18.77 -22.80
N HIS A 24 -2.59 -19.58 -21.78
CA HIS A 24 -3.37 -19.52 -20.53
C HIS A 24 -2.98 -18.40 -19.59
N SER A 25 -1.94 -17.64 -19.86
CA SER A 25 -1.56 -16.54 -19.00
C SER A 25 -0.90 -15.41 -19.77
N CYS A 26 -1.53 -14.26 -19.74
CA CYS A 26 -0.84 -13.01 -20.01
C CYS A 26 -0.50 -12.42 -18.65
N GLU A 27 0.74 -12.59 -18.21
CA GLU A 27 1.17 -12.03 -16.96
C GLU A 27 1.62 -10.59 -17.14
N HIS A 28 1.07 -9.73 -16.32
CA HIS A 28 1.59 -8.40 -16.10
C HIS A 28 2.06 -8.31 -14.66
N ALA A 29 3.28 -7.88 -14.45
CA ALA A 29 3.85 -7.73 -13.13
C ALA A 29 4.79 -6.53 -13.10
N GLY A 30 5.00 -5.99 -11.93
CA GLY A 30 5.95 -4.90 -11.79
C GLY A 30 6.17 -4.48 -10.35
N PRO A 31 7.30 -3.79 -10.10
CA PRO A 31 7.50 -3.14 -8.81
C PRO A 31 6.63 -1.89 -8.71
N GLY A 32 6.35 -1.51 -7.47
CA GLY A 32 5.58 -0.32 -7.17
C GLY A 32 4.10 -0.59 -6.92
N PRO A 33 3.30 0.47 -6.80
CA PRO A 33 1.87 0.34 -6.56
C PRO A 33 1.17 -0.36 -7.73
N ALA A 34 0.18 -1.18 -7.41
CA ALA A 34 -0.63 -1.85 -8.43
C ALA A 34 -1.40 -0.81 -9.25
N PRO A 35 -1.60 -1.06 -10.56
CA PRO A 35 -2.51 -0.25 -11.36
C PRO A 35 -3.92 -0.21 -10.75
N ASP A 36 -4.68 0.83 -11.04
CA ASP A 36 -5.99 1.04 -10.44
C ASP A 36 -6.94 -0.13 -10.63
N ASP A 37 -6.97 -0.73 -11.81
CA ASP A 37 -7.81 -1.88 -12.11
C ASP A 37 -7.42 -3.13 -11.29
N VAL A 38 -6.14 -3.39 -11.12
CA VAL A 38 -5.64 -4.49 -10.29
C VAL A 38 -5.95 -4.21 -8.82
N ARG A 39 -5.72 -2.98 -8.37
CA ARG A 39 -5.99 -2.58 -7.00
C ARG A 39 -7.48 -2.70 -6.65
N GLU A 40 -8.35 -2.24 -7.52
CA GLU A 40 -9.80 -2.38 -7.35
C GLU A 40 -10.24 -3.84 -7.27
N ALA A 41 -9.69 -4.69 -8.11
CA ALA A 41 -9.98 -6.12 -8.10
C ALA A 41 -9.53 -6.78 -6.78
N LEU A 42 -8.36 -6.41 -6.27
CA LEU A 42 -7.86 -6.91 -4.98
C LEU A 42 -8.74 -6.45 -3.83
N LEU A 43 -9.17 -5.19 -3.83
CA LEU A 43 -10.08 -4.66 -2.82
C LEU A 43 -11.45 -5.34 -2.86
N ALA A 44 -11.96 -5.62 -4.05
CA ALA A 44 -13.23 -6.33 -4.21
C ALA A 44 -13.14 -7.79 -3.73
N ALA A 45 -12.00 -8.47 -3.98
CA ALA A 45 -11.82 -9.87 -3.61
C ALA A 45 -11.56 -10.08 -2.12
N HIS A 46 -10.77 -9.20 -1.49
CA HIS A 46 -10.27 -9.37 -0.12
C HIS A 46 -10.77 -8.32 0.86
N GLY A 47 -11.36 -7.25 0.37
CA GLY A 47 -11.80 -6.12 1.17
C GLY A 47 -10.66 -5.17 1.54
N PRO A 48 -11.01 -3.93 1.88
CA PRO A 48 -10.02 -2.95 2.34
C PRO A 48 -9.57 -3.25 3.76
N VAL A 49 -8.33 -2.88 4.07
CA VAL A 49 -7.80 -2.88 5.43
C VAL A 49 -7.40 -1.46 5.81
N ARG A 50 -7.36 -1.17 7.09
CA ARG A 50 -7.04 0.15 7.61
C ARG A 50 -5.78 0.11 8.43
N LEU A 51 -4.85 1.02 8.14
CA LEU A 51 -3.64 1.23 8.90
C LEU A 51 -3.84 2.39 9.86
N ARG A 52 -3.59 2.18 11.15
CA ARG A 52 -3.74 3.18 12.21
C ARG A 52 -2.46 3.31 13.01
N LEU A 53 -2.25 4.48 13.62
CA LEU A 53 -1.18 4.63 14.59
C LEU A 53 -1.46 3.77 15.83
N ALA A 54 -0.44 3.06 16.31
CA ALA A 54 -0.56 2.17 17.47
C ALA A 54 -0.59 2.95 18.80
N GLY A 55 -0.34 4.24 18.77
CA GLY A 55 -0.35 5.09 19.97
C GLY A 55 -0.13 6.54 19.60
N PRO A 56 -0.07 7.44 20.60
CA PRO A 56 0.16 8.85 20.34
C PRO A 56 1.54 9.05 19.73
N VAL A 57 1.61 9.87 18.70
CA VAL A 57 2.85 10.25 18.03
C VAL A 57 3.08 11.74 18.27
N SER A 58 4.24 12.08 18.82
CA SER A 58 4.59 13.46 19.09
C SER A 58 4.88 14.26 17.83
N ARG A 59 5.27 13.59 16.74
CA ARG A 59 5.62 14.23 15.47
C ARG A 59 5.12 13.40 14.28
N LEU A 60 4.51 14.06 13.31
CA LEU A 60 4.06 13.44 12.08
C LEU A 60 5.12 13.47 10.96
N VAL A 61 6.22 14.21 11.15
CA VAL A 61 7.24 14.39 10.12
C VAL A 61 7.87 13.06 9.66
N PRO A 62 8.26 12.12 10.55
CA PRO A 62 8.78 10.83 10.11
C PRO A 62 7.77 10.05 9.26
N ALA A 63 6.50 10.06 9.66
CA ALA A 63 5.43 9.41 8.89
C ALA A 63 5.25 10.08 7.53
N ALA A 64 5.25 11.40 7.49
CA ALA A 64 5.14 12.15 6.25
C ALA A 64 6.28 11.85 5.28
N LYS A 65 7.50 11.71 5.77
CA LYS A 65 8.66 11.34 4.93
C LYS A 65 8.48 9.98 4.28
N VAL A 66 8.03 8.99 5.04
CA VAL A 66 7.77 7.64 4.50
C VAL A 66 6.66 7.68 3.46
N LEU A 67 5.56 8.36 3.76
CA LEU A 67 4.43 8.47 2.84
C LEU A 67 4.81 9.22 1.56
N ARG A 68 5.66 10.22 1.66
CA ARG A 68 6.18 10.91 0.50
C ARG A 68 6.98 10.00 -0.42
N GLU A 69 7.86 9.17 0.15
CA GLU A 69 8.68 8.23 -0.60
C GLU A 69 7.81 7.14 -1.26
N VAL A 70 6.92 6.55 -0.49
CA VAL A 70 6.08 5.42 -0.95
C VAL A 70 5.06 5.87 -1.99
N ALA A 71 4.40 6.99 -1.76
CA ALA A 71 3.37 7.50 -2.68
C ALA A 71 3.94 8.36 -3.81
N ALA A 72 5.24 8.65 -3.79
CA ALA A 72 5.91 9.50 -4.79
C ALA A 72 5.17 10.83 -4.98
N THR A 73 4.81 11.49 -3.89
CA THR A 73 3.98 12.69 -3.89
C THR A 73 4.71 13.88 -3.26
N SER A 74 4.06 15.04 -3.23
CA SER A 74 4.63 16.24 -2.61
C SER A 74 4.65 16.12 -1.09
N LEU A 75 5.48 16.92 -0.43
CA LEU A 75 5.52 16.98 1.03
C LEU A 75 4.17 17.42 1.60
N SER A 76 3.51 18.38 0.97
CA SER A 76 2.20 18.86 1.37
C SER A 76 1.15 17.73 1.39
N ARG A 77 1.11 16.93 0.33
CA ARG A 77 0.22 15.77 0.24
C ARG A 77 0.57 14.72 1.29
N ALA A 78 1.86 14.46 1.49
CA ALA A 78 2.34 13.49 2.47
C ALA A 78 1.96 13.90 3.90
N LEU A 79 2.04 15.19 4.23
CA LEU A 79 1.59 15.72 5.53
C LEU A 79 0.08 15.53 5.72
N GLY A 80 -0.70 15.72 4.66
CA GLY A 80 -2.14 15.42 4.69
C GLY A 80 -2.43 13.95 4.96
N LEU A 81 -1.70 13.05 4.30
CA LEU A 81 -1.81 11.61 4.51
C LEU A 81 -1.39 11.21 5.94
N ALA A 82 -0.34 11.80 6.47
CA ALA A 82 0.09 11.57 7.85
C ALA A 82 -0.98 12.03 8.85
N GLY A 83 -1.65 13.15 8.56
CA GLY A 83 -2.78 13.61 9.34
C GLY A 83 -3.95 12.62 9.32
N GLU A 84 -4.28 12.09 8.15
CA GLU A 84 -5.30 11.04 8.01
C GLU A 84 -4.93 9.79 8.81
N LEU A 85 -3.66 9.36 8.74
CA LEU A 85 -3.16 8.22 9.49
C LEU A 85 -3.33 8.41 11.01
N SER A 86 -3.15 9.62 11.51
CA SER A 86 -3.27 9.93 12.94
C SER A 86 -4.73 10.01 13.41
N GLN A 87 -5.67 10.21 12.50
CA GLN A 87 -7.11 10.34 12.81
C GLN A 87 -7.87 9.06 12.48
N ASP A 88 -8.30 8.91 11.23
CA ASP A 88 -9.13 7.80 10.79
C ASP A 88 -8.32 6.60 10.30
N GLY A 89 -7.05 6.78 10.03
CA GLY A 89 -6.20 5.78 9.43
C GLY A 89 -6.18 5.84 7.91
N LEU A 90 -5.30 5.07 7.30
CA LEU A 90 -5.20 4.94 5.85
C LEU A 90 -5.81 3.62 5.41
N VAL A 91 -6.54 3.64 4.31
CA VAL A 91 -7.25 2.48 3.78
C VAL A 91 -6.62 2.05 2.46
N GLY A 92 -6.45 0.76 2.30
CA GLY A 92 -5.92 0.18 1.06
C GLY A 92 -5.93 -1.32 1.10
N THR A 93 -5.16 -1.95 0.20
CA THR A 93 -5.00 -3.40 0.22
C THR A 93 -4.13 -3.83 1.41
N LEU A 94 -4.26 -5.09 1.81
CA LEU A 94 -3.46 -5.63 2.91
C LEU A 94 -1.95 -5.46 2.65
N SER A 95 -1.50 -5.79 1.45
CA SER A 95 -0.08 -5.67 1.10
C SER A 95 0.41 -4.23 1.10
N GLU A 96 -0.40 -3.28 0.62
CA GLU A 96 -0.07 -1.85 0.69
C GLU A 96 0.09 -1.40 2.15
N MET A 97 -0.83 -1.79 2.99
CA MET A 97 -0.82 -1.39 4.41
C MET A 97 0.32 -2.06 5.17
N GLU A 98 0.61 -3.32 4.90
CA GLU A 98 1.77 -4.01 5.49
C GLU A 98 3.09 -3.39 5.04
N PHE A 99 3.20 -3.01 3.77
CA PHE A 99 4.38 -2.33 3.25
C PHE A 99 4.61 -1.00 3.97
N LEU A 100 3.56 -0.19 4.12
CA LEU A 100 3.62 1.07 4.87
C LEU A 100 3.99 0.83 6.34
N ARG A 101 3.40 -0.19 6.96
CA ARG A 101 3.68 -0.55 8.35
C ARG A 101 5.16 -0.82 8.57
N VAL A 102 5.78 -1.62 7.71
CA VAL A 102 7.21 -1.95 7.80
C VAL A 102 8.06 -0.70 7.61
N ARG A 103 7.76 0.12 6.61
CA ARG A 103 8.49 1.35 6.34
C ARG A 103 8.37 2.37 7.47
N LEU A 104 7.18 2.52 8.03
CA LEU A 104 6.95 3.41 9.17
C LEU A 104 7.70 2.93 10.41
N ARG A 105 7.68 1.62 10.65
CA ARG A 105 8.40 1.03 11.78
C ARG A 105 9.90 1.28 11.71
N LEU A 106 10.49 1.23 10.53
CA LEU A 106 11.91 1.54 10.32
C LEU A 106 12.26 2.97 10.69
N ARG A 107 11.27 3.86 10.71
CA ARG A 107 11.42 5.27 11.12
C ARG A 107 10.93 5.51 12.55
N GLY A 108 10.68 4.45 13.31
CA GLY A 108 10.23 4.55 14.69
C GLY A 108 8.74 4.85 14.85
N VAL A 109 7.95 4.74 13.80
CA VAL A 109 6.50 4.95 13.84
C VAL A 109 5.80 3.59 13.88
N HIS A 110 5.12 3.30 14.98
CA HIS A 110 4.40 2.05 15.16
C HIS A 110 2.95 2.19 14.72
N THR A 111 2.48 1.21 13.98
CA THR A 111 1.13 1.18 13.42
C THR A 111 0.51 -0.20 13.59
N ASP A 112 -0.82 -0.25 13.53
CA ASP A 112 -1.60 -1.49 13.55
C ASP A 112 -2.49 -1.56 12.32
N ILE A 113 -2.75 -2.78 11.87
CA ILE A 113 -3.64 -3.04 10.74
C ILE A 113 -4.96 -3.58 11.27
N ASP A 114 -6.05 -2.90 10.91
CA ASP A 114 -7.43 -3.33 11.17
C ASP A 114 -8.06 -3.84 9.89
N ARG A 115 -8.74 -4.93 10.01
CA ARG A 115 -9.52 -5.51 8.91
C ARG A 115 -11.01 -5.30 9.10
#